data_2a5a3234fedd42db68d18a96416c1a52
#
_entry.id   2a5a3234fedd42db68d18a96416c1a52
#
_cell.length_a   1.000
_cell.length_b   1.000
_cell.length_c   1.000
_cell.angle_alpha   90.00
_cell.angle_beta   90.00
_cell.angle_gamma   90.00
#
_symmetry.space_group_name_H-M   'P 1'
#
loop_
_entity.id
_entity.type
_entity.pdbx_description
1 polymer ?
#
loop_
_entity_poly.entity_id
_entity_poly.type
_entity_poly.pdbx_seq_one_letter_code
_entity_poly.pdbx_strand_id
1 'polypeptide(L)'
;ERVVTVTGSCLTNPKNILTRIGTPIKNLVDFCGPIKEKPAKIIIGGPMMGITQYTDTVPVIKTTTGVILLNEKEAKPREEDFCIRCGACIRECPMGLMPCLINLASEKQLWEQTKVNGALDCIECGICSYVCPANRNLVQSIKRAKRELL
;
A
#
# COMPACT_ATOMS: atom_id res chain seq x y z
N GLU A 1 -10.20 -22.06 3.91
CA GLU A 1 -8.77 -21.89 4.22
C GLU A 1 -8.08 -21.08 3.13
N ARG A 2 -6.94 -20.53 3.48
CA ARG A 2 -6.13 -19.74 2.58
C ARG A 2 -4.66 -19.80 2.96
N VAL A 3 -3.76 -19.82 1.98
CA VAL A 3 -2.33 -19.63 2.22
C VAL A 3 -2.04 -18.14 2.36
N VAL A 4 -1.41 -17.75 3.46
CA VAL A 4 -1.00 -16.37 3.76
C VAL A 4 0.50 -16.35 3.99
N THR A 5 1.20 -15.47 3.30
CA THR A 5 2.63 -15.23 3.51
C THR A 5 2.83 -14.24 4.65
N VAL A 6 3.50 -14.65 5.71
CA VAL A 6 3.86 -13.77 6.83
C VAL A 6 5.35 -13.48 6.77
N THR A 7 5.71 -12.20 6.58
CA THR A 7 7.09 -11.78 6.33
C THR A 7 7.37 -10.38 6.91
N GLY A 8 8.60 -9.95 6.85
CA GLY A 8 9.07 -8.64 7.28
C GLY A 8 10.31 -8.72 8.14
N SER A 9 11.01 -7.60 8.27
CA SER A 9 12.27 -7.49 9.02
C SER A 9 12.14 -7.82 10.50
N CYS A 10 10.94 -7.59 11.07
CA CYS A 10 10.68 -7.85 12.49
C CYS A 10 10.54 -9.35 12.83
N LEU A 11 10.41 -10.24 11.84
CA LEU A 11 10.22 -11.67 12.07
C LEU A 11 11.53 -12.45 12.09
N THR A 12 11.60 -13.46 12.95
CA THR A 12 12.72 -14.41 12.97
C THR A 12 12.59 -15.43 11.85
N ASN A 13 11.39 -15.99 11.64
CA ASN A 13 11.12 -17.06 10.69
C ASN A 13 9.92 -16.72 9.80
N PRO A 14 10.10 -16.00 8.67
CA PRO A 14 9.04 -15.79 7.70
C PRO A 14 8.50 -17.12 7.16
N LYS A 15 7.17 -17.23 7.02
CA LYS A 15 6.50 -18.47 6.60
C LYS A 15 5.31 -18.23 5.68
N ASN A 16 5.01 -19.24 4.86
CA ASN A 16 3.71 -19.39 4.21
C ASN A 16 2.84 -20.29 5.09
N ILE A 17 1.69 -19.79 5.52
CA ILE A 17 0.83 -20.47 6.51
C ILE A 17 -0.53 -20.74 5.88
N LEU A 18 -0.94 -22.01 5.89
CA LEU A 18 -2.31 -22.38 5.59
C LEU A 18 -3.18 -22.06 6.82
N THR A 19 -4.09 -21.12 6.68
CA THR A 19 -4.92 -20.64 7.79
C THR A 19 -6.40 -20.59 7.40
N ARG A 20 -7.27 -20.63 8.41
CA ARG A 20 -8.71 -20.45 8.23
C ARG A 20 -9.03 -18.96 8.10
N ILE A 21 -10.03 -18.65 7.27
CA ILE A 21 -10.62 -17.30 7.21
C ILE A 21 -11.23 -16.99 8.59
N GLY A 22 -11.03 -15.78 9.08
CA GLY A 22 -11.43 -15.35 10.41
C GLY A 22 -10.35 -15.46 11.50
N THR A 23 -9.22 -16.14 11.21
CA THR A 23 -8.10 -16.22 12.16
C THR A 23 -7.47 -14.83 12.36
N PRO A 24 -7.29 -14.33 13.59
CA PRO A 24 -6.59 -13.08 13.84
C PRO A 24 -5.15 -13.12 13.33
N ILE A 25 -4.67 -12.00 12.76
CA ILE A 25 -3.29 -11.90 12.22
C ILE A 25 -2.26 -12.16 13.31
N LYS A 26 -2.53 -11.75 14.55
CA LYS A 26 -1.68 -12.03 15.70
C LYS A 26 -1.29 -13.51 15.79
N ASN A 27 -2.24 -14.42 15.62
CA ASN A 27 -1.99 -15.86 15.69
C ASN A 27 -1.01 -16.34 14.60
N LEU A 28 -1.08 -15.74 13.40
CA LEU A 28 -0.15 -16.05 12.31
C LEU A 28 1.25 -15.54 12.64
N VAL A 29 1.35 -14.35 13.21
CA VAL A 29 2.62 -13.76 13.64
C VAL A 29 3.25 -14.60 14.73
N ASP A 30 2.47 -14.98 15.75
CA ASP A 30 2.93 -15.84 16.86
C ASP A 30 3.42 -17.20 16.36
N PHE A 31 2.76 -17.77 15.34
CA PHE A 31 3.18 -19.02 14.69
C PHE A 31 4.53 -18.91 13.96
N CYS A 32 4.92 -17.73 13.55
CA CYS A 32 6.25 -17.46 12.95
C CYS A 32 7.38 -17.45 13.97
N GLY A 33 7.07 -17.51 15.27
CA GLY A 33 8.03 -17.50 16.37
C GLY A 33 8.28 -16.09 16.94
N PRO A 34 9.30 -15.92 17.77
CA PRO A 34 9.54 -14.66 18.46
C PRO A 34 9.82 -13.52 17.46
N ILE A 35 9.25 -12.35 17.76
CA ILE A 35 9.50 -11.12 17.02
C ILE A 35 10.86 -10.57 17.47
N LYS A 36 11.73 -10.21 16.52
CA LYS A 36 13.05 -9.61 16.80
C LYS A 36 12.95 -8.21 17.43
N GLU A 37 11.99 -7.44 16.90
CA GLU A 37 11.71 -6.08 17.33
C GLU A 37 10.22 -5.74 17.11
N LYS A 38 9.70 -4.81 17.90
CA LYS A 38 8.29 -4.39 17.77
C LYS A 38 8.04 -3.80 16.38
N PRO A 39 7.03 -4.29 15.64
CA PRO A 39 6.72 -3.71 14.33
C PRO A 39 6.17 -2.29 14.49
N ALA A 40 6.71 -1.36 13.70
CA ALA A 40 6.22 0.00 13.59
C ALA A 40 5.03 0.10 12.61
N LYS A 41 4.94 -0.84 11.67
CA LYS A 41 3.85 -0.90 10.70
C LYS A 41 3.51 -2.34 10.33
N ILE A 42 2.20 -2.65 10.32
CA ILE A 42 1.65 -3.92 9.84
C ILE A 42 0.89 -3.66 8.55
N ILE A 43 1.22 -4.37 7.48
CA ILE A 43 0.56 -4.23 6.17
C ILE A 43 -0.11 -5.57 5.83
N ILE A 44 -1.40 -5.51 5.46
CA ILE A 44 -2.12 -6.65 4.89
C ILE A 44 -2.12 -6.52 3.38
N GLY A 45 -1.60 -7.53 2.70
CA GLY A 45 -1.40 -7.55 1.25
C GLY A 45 0.07 -7.36 0.87
N GLY A 46 0.32 -6.86 -0.33
CA GLY A 46 1.66 -6.58 -0.82
C GLY A 46 2.21 -5.22 -0.35
N PRO A 47 3.53 -5.00 -0.47
CA PRO A 47 4.16 -3.76 0.02
C PRO A 47 3.68 -2.50 -0.71
N MET A 48 3.23 -2.60 -1.96
CA MET A 48 2.78 -1.46 -2.76
C MET A 48 1.27 -1.23 -2.70
N MET A 49 0.47 -2.29 -2.68
CA MET A 49 -1.00 -2.23 -2.72
C MET A 49 -1.66 -2.51 -1.37
N GLY A 50 -0.91 -3.03 -0.41
CA GLY A 50 -1.42 -3.45 0.88
C GLY A 50 -1.96 -2.29 1.73
N ILE A 51 -2.78 -2.64 2.71
CA ILE A 51 -3.42 -1.70 3.62
C ILE A 51 -2.77 -1.80 4.99
N THR A 52 -2.30 -0.67 5.51
CA THR A 52 -1.73 -0.59 6.85
C THR A 52 -2.82 -0.79 7.91
N GLN A 53 -2.52 -1.62 8.90
CA GLN A 53 -3.38 -1.87 10.05
C GLN A 53 -2.80 -1.19 11.30
N TYR A 54 -3.69 -0.71 12.16
CA TYR A 54 -3.32 -0.13 13.46
C TYR A 54 -3.31 -1.18 14.59
N THR A 55 -3.85 -2.38 14.33
CA THR A 55 -3.91 -3.50 15.27
C THR A 55 -3.62 -4.82 14.57
N ASP A 56 -3.15 -5.80 15.32
CA ASP A 56 -2.89 -7.18 14.89
C ASP A 56 -4.08 -8.13 15.11
N THR A 57 -5.16 -7.62 15.70
CA THR A 57 -6.38 -8.40 15.99
C THR A 57 -7.31 -8.55 14.78
N VAL A 58 -7.04 -7.86 13.68
CA VAL A 58 -7.82 -7.97 12.44
C VAL A 58 -7.78 -9.41 11.90
N PRO A 59 -8.93 -9.94 11.42
CA PRO A 59 -8.99 -11.31 10.94
C PRO A 59 -8.45 -11.44 9.51
N VAL A 60 -7.96 -12.63 9.19
CA VAL A 60 -7.71 -13.06 7.81
C VAL A 60 -9.02 -13.11 7.06
N ILE A 61 -9.08 -12.44 5.90
CA ILE A 61 -10.22 -12.42 5.00
C ILE A 61 -9.88 -13.09 3.66
N LYS A 62 -10.86 -13.27 2.78
CA LYS A 62 -10.68 -13.90 1.45
C LYS A 62 -9.58 -13.27 0.62
N THR A 63 -9.36 -11.96 0.73
CA THR A 63 -8.38 -11.19 -0.04
C THR A 63 -7.02 -11.07 0.65
N THR A 64 -6.86 -11.56 1.88
CA THR A 64 -5.57 -11.53 2.60
C THR A 64 -4.57 -12.47 1.93
N THR A 65 -3.60 -11.93 1.22
CA THR A 65 -2.53 -12.70 0.55
C THR A 65 -1.25 -12.75 1.36
N GLY A 66 -1.00 -11.70 2.16
CA GLY A 66 0.20 -11.60 2.97
C GLY A 66 0.03 -10.65 4.14
N VAL A 67 0.95 -10.77 5.09
CA VAL A 67 1.12 -9.89 6.24
C VAL A 67 2.59 -9.51 6.31
N ILE A 68 2.87 -8.20 6.30
CA ILE A 68 4.23 -7.67 6.32
C ILE A 68 4.42 -6.85 7.58
N LEU A 69 5.44 -7.17 8.36
CA LEU A 69 5.81 -6.44 9.57
C LEU A 69 7.09 -5.63 9.30
N LEU A 70 6.94 -4.32 9.25
CA LEU A 70 8.04 -3.38 9.01
C LEU A 70 8.54 -2.80 10.33
N ASN A 71 9.87 -2.68 10.46
CA ASN A 71 10.49 -1.98 11.56
C ASN A 71 10.40 -0.45 11.40
N GLU A 72 10.87 0.29 12.38
CA GLU A 72 10.79 1.76 12.38
C GLU A 72 11.52 2.39 11.20
N LYS A 73 12.68 1.85 10.82
CA LYS A 73 13.48 2.35 9.71
C LYS A 73 12.77 2.18 8.37
N GLU A 74 12.14 1.03 8.14
CA GLU A 74 11.40 0.72 6.90
C GLU A 74 10.03 1.41 6.85
N ALA A 75 9.42 1.62 8.01
CA ALA A 75 8.12 2.27 8.12
C ALA A 75 8.17 3.80 8.00
N LYS A 76 9.37 4.40 8.12
CA LYS A 76 9.55 5.85 8.04
C LYS A 76 9.16 6.34 6.65
N PRO A 77 8.19 7.28 6.55
CA PRO A 77 7.83 7.86 5.27
C PRO A 77 9.03 8.64 4.69
N ARG A 78 9.20 8.56 3.39
CA ARG A 78 10.16 9.42 2.69
C ARG A 78 9.59 10.83 2.58
N GLU A 79 10.46 11.83 2.69
CA GLU A 79 10.07 13.22 2.47
C GLU A 79 9.66 13.42 1.00
N GLU A 80 8.53 14.09 0.80
CA GLU A 80 8.06 14.45 -0.53
C GLU A 80 8.73 15.74 -0.99
N ASP A 81 9.11 15.77 -2.26
CA ASP A 81 9.65 16.95 -2.94
C ASP A 81 8.72 17.40 -4.06
N PHE A 82 9.02 18.54 -4.66
CA PHE A 82 8.25 19.08 -5.79
C PHE A 82 8.37 18.18 -7.02
N CYS A 83 7.26 18.09 -7.78
CA CYS A 83 7.24 17.33 -9.01
C CYS A 83 8.20 17.95 -10.05
N ILE A 84 9.23 17.21 -10.45
CA ILE A 84 10.22 17.63 -11.48
C ILE A 84 9.76 17.38 -12.91
N ARG A 85 8.52 16.94 -13.13
CA ARG A 85 7.90 16.66 -14.45
C ARG A 85 8.67 15.65 -15.31
N CYS A 86 9.34 14.68 -14.72
CA CYS A 86 10.15 13.66 -15.43
C CYS A 86 9.34 12.66 -16.26
N GLY A 87 8.02 12.55 -16.05
CA GLY A 87 7.13 11.64 -16.76
C GLY A 87 7.24 10.15 -16.38
N ALA A 88 8.07 9.77 -15.42
CA ALA A 88 8.25 8.37 -15.03
C ALA A 88 6.91 7.70 -14.64
N CYS A 89 6.08 8.38 -13.84
CA CYS A 89 4.77 7.89 -13.43
C CYS A 89 3.79 7.64 -14.60
N ILE A 90 3.95 8.36 -15.71
CA ILE A 90 3.12 8.19 -16.92
C ILE A 90 3.61 6.98 -17.72
N ARG A 91 4.93 6.88 -17.96
CA ARG A 91 5.51 5.78 -18.74
C ARG A 91 5.26 4.41 -18.12
N GLU A 92 5.31 4.33 -16.78
CA GLU A 92 5.17 3.07 -16.05
C GLU A 92 3.72 2.77 -15.64
N CYS A 93 2.75 3.62 -16.00
CA CYS A 93 1.37 3.39 -15.66
C CYS A 93 0.76 2.27 -16.53
N PRO A 94 0.36 1.11 -15.95
CA PRO A 94 -0.22 0.01 -16.74
C PRO A 94 -1.57 0.35 -17.35
N MET A 95 -2.25 1.39 -16.83
CA MET A 95 -3.56 1.85 -17.32
C MET A 95 -3.43 3.04 -18.30
N GLY A 96 -2.20 3.46 -18.63
CA GLY A 96 -1.99 4.59 -19.53
C GLY A 96 -2.47 5.95 -18.99
N LEU A 97 -2.62 6.08 -17.67
CA LEU A 97 -3.09 7.31 -17.03
C LEU A 97 -1.95 8.32 -16.87
N MET A 98 -2.34 9.54 -16.49
CA MET A 98 -1.41 10.60 -16.10
C MET A 98 -1.45 10.85 -14.57
N PRO A 99 -0.80 10.00 -13.75
CA PRO A 99 -0.92 10.08 -12.28
C PRO A 99 -0.52 11.44 -11.71
N CYS A 100 0.44 12.12 -12.32
CA CYS A 100 0.86 13.46 -11.89
C CYS A 100 -0.25 14.52 -12.05
N LEU A 101 -1.07 14.45 -13.12
CA LEU A 101 -2.19 15.37 -13.30
C LEU A 101 -3.34 15.07 -12.35
N ILE A 102 -3.64 13.78 -12.14
CA ILE A 102 -4.66 13.37 -11.16
C ILE A 102 -4.25 13.84 -9.76
N ASN A 103 -2.98 13.67 -9.40
CA ASN A 103 -2.43 14.13 -8.12
C ASN A 103 -2.59 15.65 -7.97
N LEU A 104 -2.19 16.43 -8.98
CA LEU A 104 -2.27 17.89 -8.94
C LEU A 104 -3.72 18.37 -8.77
N ALA A 105 -4.67 17.77 -9.49
CA ALA A 105 -6.08 18.07 -9.36
C ALA A 105 -6.63 17.66 -7.98
N SER A 106 -6.22 16.50 -7.45
CA SER A 106 -6.61 16.01 -6.12
C SER A 106 -6.09 16.90 -4.99
N GLU A 107 -4.84 17.38 -5.07
CA GLU A 107 -4.29 18.34 -4.10
C GLU A 107 -5.08 19.64 -4.04
N LYS A 108 -5.57 20.09 -5.17
CA LYS A 108 -6.42 21.28 -5.30
C LYS A 108 -7.91 21.01 -5.07
N GLN A 109 -8.28 19.78 -4.73
CA GLN A 109 -9.68 19.33 -4.51
C GLN A 109 -10.59 19.56 -5.73
N LEU A 110 -10.02 19.54 -6.94
CA LEU A 110 -10.74 19.67 -8.20
C LEU A 110 -11.26 18.30 -8.64
N TRP A 111 -12.29 17.79 -7.93
CA TRP A 111 -12.76 16.41 -8.06
C TRP A 111 -13.24 16.06 -9.47
N GLU A 112 -14.02 16.95 -10.10
CA GLU A 112 -14.47 16.75 -11.49
C GLU A 112 -13.27 16.61 -12.44
N GLN A 113 -12.20 17.38 -12.24
CA GLN A 113 -11.02 17.29 -13.05
C GLN A 113 -10.23 15.99 -12.78
N THR A 114 -10.25 15.49 -11.54
CA THR A 114 -9.66 14.16 -11.26
C THR A 114 -10.40 13.06 -11.98
N LYS A 115 -11.73 13.16 -12.09
CA LYS A 115 -12.57 12.22 -12.83
C LYS A 115 -12.26 12.25 -14.34
N VAL A 116 -12.22 13.44 -14.93
CA VAL A 116 -11.87 13.62 -16.34
C VAL A 116 -10.46 13.07 -16.66
N ASN A 117 -9.53 13.20 -15.73
CA ASN A 117 -8.17 12.64 -15.85
C ASN A 117 -8.11 11.10 -15.61
N GLY A 118 -9.25 10.42 -15.45
CA GLY A 118 -9.33 8.97 -15.34
C GLY A 118 -9.00 8.42 -13.94
N ALA A 119 -9.22 9.19 -12.86
CA ALA A 119 -8.95 8.70 -11.51
C ALA A 119 -9.70 7.40 -11.18
N LEU A 120 -10.93 7.22 -11.69
CA LEU A 120 -11.74 6.04 -11.45
C LEU A 120 -11.20 4.78 -12.15
N ASP A 121 -10.45 4.92 -13.24
CA ASP A 121 -9.86 3.82 -14.01
C ASP A 121 -8.56 3.30 -13.39
N CYS A 122 -8.06 3.98 -12.35
CA CYS A 122 -6.83 3.60 -11.68
C CYS A 122 -7.01 2.29 -10.89
N ILE A 123 -6.16 1.29 -11.13
CA ILE A 123 -6.14 0.01 -10.39
C ILE A 123 -5.36 0.06 -9.07
N GLU A 124 -4.86 1.23 -8.68
CA GLU A 124 -4.16 1.49 -7.41
C GLU A 124 -2.91 0.60 -7.19
N CYS A 125 -2.24 0.20 -8.26
CA CYS A 125 -1.07 -0.68 -8.21
C CYS A 125 0.16 -0.09 -7.49
N GLY A 126 0.22 1.23 -7.29
CA GLY A 126 1.29 1.92 -6.58
C GLY A 126 2.56 2.19 -7.38
N ILE A 127 2.69 1.68 -8.62
CA ILE A 127 3.90 1.84 -9.46
C ILE A 127 4.29 3.31 -9.61
N CYS A 128 3.31 4.19 -9.87
CA CYS A 128 3.56 5.62 -10.05
C CYS A 128 4.25 6.28 -8.84
N SER A 129 3.87 5.91 -7.62
CA SER A 129 4.53 6.39 -6.40
C SER A 129 5.91 5.77 -6.22
N TYR A 130 6.06 4.48 -6.57
CA TYR A 130 7.31 3.75 -6.45
C TYR A 130 8.42 4.32 -7.35
N VAL A 131 8.09 4.63 -8.61
CA VAL A 131 9.07 5.16 -9.59
C VAL A 131 9.29 6.67 -9.48
N CYS A 132 8.59 7.35 -8.60
CA CYS A 132 8.69 8.81 -8.47
C CYS A 132 9.99 9.23 -7.79
N PRO A 133 10.92 9.93 -8.48
CA PRO A 133 12.17 10.37 -7.86
C PRO A 133 11.97 11.45 -6.79
N ALA A 134 10.84 12.17 -6.84
CA ALA A 134 10.44 13.17 -5.85
C ALA A 134 9.59 12.57 -4.70
N ASN A 135 9.52 11.25 -4.57
CA ASN A 135 8.78 10.53 -3.53
C ASN A 135 7.30 10.98 -3.37
N ARG A 136 6.65 11.44 -4.46
CA ARG A 136 5.26 11.91 -4.39
C ARG A 136 4.30 10.78 -4.07
N ASN A 137 3.37 11.02 -3.15
CA ASN A 137 2.33 10.07 -2.73
C ASN A 137 1.18 9.98 -3.75
N LEU A 138 1.52 9.75 -5.04
CA LEU A 138 0.57 9.79 -6.16
C LEU A 138 -0.62 8.85 -5.97
N VAL A 139 -0.36 7.60 -5.61
CA VAL A 139 -1.44 6.60 -5.43
C VAL A 139 -2.37 6.96 -4.27
N GLN A 140 -1.86 7.58 -3.20
CA GLN A 140 -2.69 8.01 -2.07
C GLN A 140 -3.62 9.18 -2.45
N SER A 141 -3.09 10.13 -3.25
CA SER A 141 -3.90 11.22 -3.80
C SER A 141 -5.01 10.71 -4.72
N ILE A 142 -4.72 9.69 -5.55
CA ILE A 142 -5.72 9.05 -6.41
C ILE A 142 -6.77 8.32 -5.58
N LYS A 143 -6.36 7.57 -4.55
CA LYS A 143 -7.29 6.91 -3.62
C LYS A 143 -8.20 7.90 -2.90
N ARG A 144 -7.66 9.06 -2.52
CA ARG A 144 -8.45 10.15 -1.94
C ARG A 144 -9.47 10.66 -2.95
N ALA A 145 -9.05 10.99 -4.17
CA ALA A 145 -9.95 11.46 -5.22
C ALA A 145 -11.08 10.45 -5.50
N LYS A 146 -10.77 9.15 -5.57
CA LYS A 146 -11.79 8.10 -5.77
C LYS A 146 -12.84 8.07 -4.66
N ARG A 147 -12.42 8.26 -3.40
CA ARG A 147 -13.36 8.31 -2.25
C ARG A 147 -14.30 9.52 -2.29
N GLU A 148 -13.83 10.64 -2.82
CA GLU A 148 -14.65 11.84 -2.95
C GLU A 148 -15.59 11.78 -4.16
N LEU A 149 -15.28 10.91 -5.15
CA LEU A 149 -16.08 10.74 -6.37
C LEU A 149 -17.13 9.62 -6.27
N LEU A 150 -17.03 8.71 -5.30
CA LEU A 150 -17.91 7.55 -5.09
C LEU A 150 -18.87 7.77 -3.93
#